data_f65c9cea6f9b56102b4c45349a5ba89f
#
_entry.id   f65c9cea6f9b56102b4c45349a5ba89f
#
_cell.length_a   1.000
_cell.length_b   1.000
_cell.length_c   1.000
_cell.angle_alpha   90.00
_cell.angle_beta   90.00
_cell.angle_gamma   90.00
#
_symmetry.space_group_name_H-M   'P 1'
#
loop_
_entity.id
_entity.type
_entity.pdbx_description
1 polymer ?
#
loop_
_entity_poly.entity_id
_entity_poly.type
_entity_poly.pdbx_seq_one_letter_code
_entity_poly.pdbx_strand_id
1 'polypeptide(L)'
;MLEKLTIGQLANIFNINIQTLYYYDKVGLLVPSFRNSVTGIRTYSFKQVQQLSTILYLKKCGFSLEEIKALEKNLTPQKAREKLIEKSNEIMKQWKEIIELDNALHRKLKYVDDELALREKEEAKILYRKKRYFLKIGVEESAYGSQFLYYHPCVVCYFPSEKVFGAIIEKGEDLGDEKGPILTIPNGNYLIEYHKGPYTTIHEHQEKIMKANPNLKFTKNVYTFDIVDVMNCANIENFITKMEFQLEN
;
A
#
# COMPACT_ATOMS: atom_id res chain seq x y z
N MET A 1 -38.13 30.78 17.74
CA MET A 1 -37.99 29.70 16.74
C MET A 1 -37.48 30.35 15.46
N LEU A 2 -36.35 29.90 14.90
CA LEU A 2 -35.83 30.45 13.63
C LEU A 2 -36.78 30.01 12.51
N GLU A 3 -37.66 30.91 12.04
CA GLU A 3 -38.70 30.56 11.04
C GLU A 3 -38.11 30.34 9.65
N LYS A 4 -37.10 31.09 9.26
CA LYS A 4 -36.43 30.99 7.94
C LYS A 4 -34.99 31.48 8.02
N LEU A 5 -34.07 30.80 7.35
CA LEU A 5 -32.65 31.18 7.25
C LEU A 5 -32.32 31.50 5.80
N THR A 6 -31.52 32.53 5.58
CA THR A 6 -30.89 32.76 4.26
C THR A 6 -29.79 31.73 4.00
N ILE A 7 -29.41 31.57 2.74
CA ILE A 7 -28.35 30.67 2.34
C ILE A 7 -27.01 30.98 3.06
N GLY A 8 -26.68 32.26 3.27
CA GLY A 8 -25.48 32.69 4.00
C GLY A 8 -25.54 32.35 5.47
N GLN A 9 -26.70 32.55 6.14
CA GLN A 9 -26.88 32.16 7.53
C GLN A 9 -26.76 30.63 7.71
N LEU A 10 -27.34 29.86 6.79
CA LEU A 10 -27.27 28.42 6.80
C LEU A 10 -25.81 27.93 6.59
N ALA A 11 -25.08 28.52 5.66
CA ALA A 11 -23.67 28.23 5.41
C ALA A 11 -22.81 28.50 6.66
N ASN A 12 -23.05 29.61 7.34
CA ASN A 12 -22.32 29.98 8.57
C ASN A 12 -22.61 29.01 9.73
N ILE A 13 -23.89 28.64 9.95
CA ILE A 13 -24.27 27.70 11.01
C ILE A 13 -23.54 26.36 10.87
N PHE A 14 -23.42 25.85 9.64
CA PHE A 14 -22.79 24.57 9.37
C PHE A 14 -21.32 24.66 9.01
N ASN A 15 -20.73 25.86 9.00
CA ASN A 15 -19.35 26.13 8.62
C ASN A 15 -18.97 25.48 7.27
N ILE A 16 -19.83 25.68 6.26
CA ILE A 16 -19.62 25.16 4.92
C ILE A 16 -19.62 26.31 3.88
N ASN A 17 -18.99 26.06 2.73
CA ASN A 17 -18.99 27.02 1.65
C ASN A 17 -20.41 27.20 1.09
N ILE A 18 -20.82 28.45 0.87
CA ILE A 18 -22.11 28.79 0.27
C ILE A 18 -22.30 28.14 -1.11
N GLN A 19 -21.21 27.94 -1.87
CA GLN A 19 -21.22 27.25 -3.16
C GLN A 19 -21.67 25.78 -3.03
N THR A 20 -21.39 25.14 -1.91
CA THR A 20 -21.87 23.78 -1.61
C THR A 20 -23.39 23.74 -1.54
N LEU A 21 -24.01 24.76 -0.92
CA LEU A 21 -25.48 24.87 -0.86
C LEU A 21 -26.10 25.18 -2.22
N TYR A 22 -25.44 26.00 -3.03
CA TYR A 22 -25.86 26.21 -4.42
C TYR A 22 -25.80 24.93 -5.26
N TYR A 23 -24.74 24.16 -5.05
CA TYR A 23 -24.60 22.87 -5.72
C TYR A 23 -25.65 21.87 -5.26
N TYR A 24 -25.94 21.78 -3.96
CA TYR A 24 -27.00 20.90 -3.43
C TYR A 24 -28.38 21.27 -3.95
N ASP A 25 -28.66 22.56 -4.07
CA ASP A 25 -29.90 23.04 -4.71
C ASP A 25 -29.94 22.64 -6.20
N LYS A 26 -28.83 22.84 -6.94
CA LYS A 26 -28.73 22.49 -8.37
C LYS A 26 -28.96 21.01 -8.64
N VAL A 27 -28.37 20.13 -7.80
CA VAL A 27 -28.55 18.67 -7.96
C VAL A 27 -29.84 18.16 -7.32
N GLY A 28 -30.63 19.03 -6.69
CA GLY A 28 -31.89 18.67 -6.04
C GLY A 28 -31.75 17.82 -4.79
N LEU A 29 -30.59 17.94 -4.07
CA LEU A 29 -30.34 17.29 -2.79
C LEU A 29 -30.87 18.12 -1.63
N LEU A 30 -30.71 19.45 -1.66
CA LEU A 30 -31.28 20.38 -0.68
C LEU A 30 -31.89 21.56 -1.39
N VAL A 31 -33.20 21.48 -1.62
CA VAL A 31 -33.95 22.54 -2.34
C VAL A 31 -34.45 23.58 -1.33
N PRO A 32 -34.24 24.90 -1.54
CA PRO A 32 -34.74 25.93 -0.64
C PRO A 32 -36.26 25.90 -0.50
N SER A 33 -36.78 26.22 0.67
CA SER A 33 -38.24 26.32 0.91
C SER A 33 -38.89 27.44 0.11
N PHE A 34 -38.11 28.48 -0.19
CA PHE A 34 -38.56 29.60 -0.97
C PHE A 34 -37.38 30.22 -1.75
N ARG A 35 -37.64 30.61 -2.98
CA ARG A 35 -36.72 31.39 -3.83
C ARG A 35 -37.46 32.66 -4.31
N ASN A 36 -36.93 33.79 -3.94
CA ASN A 36 -37.49 35.06 -4.42
C ASN A 36 -37.26 35.19 -5.94
N SER A 37 -38.33 35.35 -6.70
CA SER A 37 -38.26 35.39 -8.18
C SER A 37 -37.60 36.67 -8.72
N VAL A 38 -37.56 37.75 -7.95
CA VAL A 38 -36.97 39.03 -8.36
C VAL A 38 -35.50 39.12 -7.94
N THR A 39 -35.20 38.82 -6.67
CA THR A 39 -33.86 38.98 -6.10
C THR A 39 -33.03 37.71 -6.15
N GLY A 40 -33.61 36.55 -6.44
CA GLY A 40 -32.95 35.24 -6.43
C GLY A 40 -32.60 34.70 -5.02
N ILE A 41 -32.97 35.44 -3.96
CA ILE A 41 -32.65 35.08 -2.58
C ILE A 41 -33.33 33.75 -2.22
N ARG A 42 -32.52 32.82 -1.69
CA ARG A 42 -32.94 31.50 -1.19
C ARG A 42 -33.10 31.51 0.31
N THR A 43 -34.22 30.97 0.77
CA THR A 43 -34.47 30.78 2.20
C THR A 43 -34.81 29.33 2.52
N TYR A 44 -34.39 28.89 3.69
CA TYR A 44 -34.48 27.54 4.17
C TYR A 44 -35.26 27.49 5.50
N SER A 45 -36.18 26.55 5.63
CA SER A 45 -36.94 26.30 6.84
C SER A 45 -36.15 25.39 7.81
N PHE A 46 -36.65 25.26 9.03
CA PHE A 46 -36.06 24.36 10.02
C PHE A 46 -35.98 22.91 9.52
N LYS A 47 -36.95 22.43 8.76
CA LYS A 47 -36.91 21.10 8.15
C LYS A 47 -35.70 20.92 7.25
N GLN A 48 -35.28 21.92 6.51
CA GLN A 48 -34.13 21.89 5.62
C GLN A 48 -32.80 22.05 6.38
N VAL A 49 -32.82 22.70 7.55
CA VAL A 49 -31.67 22.68 8.49
C VAL A 49 -31.42 21.26 8.97
N GLN A 50 -32.47 20.54 9.35
CA GLN A 50 -32.33 19.12 9.77
C GLN A 50 -31.88 18.24 8.59
N GLN A 51 -32.44 18.44 7.39
CA GLN A 51 -32.03 17.73 6.20
C GLN A 51 -30.56 17.95 5.87
N LEU A 52 -30.07 19.20 5.93
CA LEU A 52 -28.65 19.50 5.73
C LEU A 52 -27.77 18.83 6.76
N SER A 53 -28.15 18.82 8.03
CA SER A 53 -27.44 18.10 9.07
C SER A 53 -27.28 16.61 8.75
N THR A 54 -28.36 15.98 8.29
CA THR A 54 -28.34 14.57 7.85
C THR A 54 -27.43 14.36 6.65
N ILE A 55 -27.50 15.23 5.63
CA ILE A 55 -26.64 15.17 4.45
C ILE A 55 -25.17 15.24 4.83
N LEU A 56 -24.80 16.21 5.67
CA LEU A 56 -23.42 16.40 6.10
C LEU A 56 -22.91 15.21 6.95
N TYR A 57 -23.75 14.67 7.81
CA TYR A 57 -23.43 13.46 8.58
C TYR A 57 -23.15 12.27 7.65
N LEU A 58 -24.05 11.99 6.71
CA LEU A 58 -23.86 10.89 5.76
C LEU A 58 -22.64 11.11 4.87
N LYS A 59 -22.37 12.35 4.43
CA LYS A 59 -21.14 12.70 3.71
C LYS A 59 -19.89 12.39 4.54
N LYS A 60 -19.89 12.73 5.82
CA LYS A 60 -18.78 12.40 6.73
C LYS A 60 -18.60 10.90 6.91
N CYS A 61 -19.67 10.12 6.82
CA CYS A 61 -19.62 8.65 6.80
C CYS A 61 -19.16 8.07 5.46
N GLY A 62 -18.85 8.92 4.44
CA GLY A 62 -18.34 8.46 3.15
C GLY A 62 -19.41 8.09 2.13
N PHE A 63 -20.68 8.46 2.34
CA PHE A 63 -21.72 8.28 1.31
C PHE A 63 -21.55 9.27 0.16
N SER A 64 -21.77 8.83 -1.06
CA SER A 64 -21.88 9.70 -2.24
C SER A 64 -23.17 10.53 -2.19
N LEU A 65 -23.25 11.59 -3.00
CA LEU A 65 -24.47 12.41 -3.06
C LEU A 65 -25.65 11.63 -3.68
N GLU A 66 -25.35 10.72 -4.60
CA GLU A 66 -26.32 9.81 -5.23
C GLU A 66 -26.91 8.83 -4.21
N GLU A 67 -26.07 8.23 -3.38
CA GLU A 67 -26.48 7.34 -2.29
C GLU A 67 -27.36 8.09 -1.27
N ILE A 68 -26.95 9.30 -0.86
CA ILE A 68 -27.74 10.14 0.07
C ILE A 68 -29.10 10.45 -0.52
N LYS A 69 -29.15 10.86 -1.80
CA LYS A 69 -30.41 11.17 -2.48
C LYS A 69 -31.33 9.96 -2.64
N ALA A 70 -30.76 8.77 -2.86
CA ALA A 70 -31.51 7.52 -2.90
C ALA A 70 -32.08 7.15 -1.52
N LEU A 71 -31.30 7.35 -0.47
CA LEU A 71 -31.72 7.14 0.92
C LEU A 71 -32.91 8.06 1.28
N GLU A 72 -32.86 9.35 0.96
CA GLU A 72 -33.91 10.31 1.29
C GLU A 72 -35.29 9.94 0.67
N LYS A 73 -35.27 9.33 -0.51
CA LYS A 73 -36.52 8.97 -1.22
C LYS A 73 -37.27 7.79 -0.62
N ASN A 74 -36.58 6.82 -0.05
CA ASN A 74 -37.15 5.54 0.36
C ASN A 74 -36.65 5.04 1.72
N LEU A 75 -36.31 5.98 2.63
CA LEU A 75 -35.70 5.65 3.91
C LEU A 75 -36.74 5.04 4.87
N THR A 76 -36.63 3.72 5.06
CA THR A 76 -37.22 3.07 6.24
C THR A 76 -36.13 2.84 7.28
N PRO A 77 -36.45 2.75 8.57
CA PRO A 77 -35.46 2.46 9.60
C PRO A 77 -34.62 1.20 9.31
N GLN A 78 -35.25 0.20 8.68
CA GLN A 78 -34.62 -1.04 8.27
C GLN A 78 -33.54 -0.82 7.21
N LYS A 79 -33.92 -0.13 6.11
CA LYS A 79 -33.00 0.19 5.00
C LYS A 79 -31.86 1.11 5.45
N ALA A 80 -32.14 2.07 6.32
CA ALA A 80 -31.10 2.93 6.89
C ALA A 80 -30.08 2.10 7.65
N ARG A 81 -30.53 1.16 8.51
CA ARG A 81 -29.65 0.27 9.28
C ARG A 81 -28.78 -0.60 8.36
N GLU A 82 -29.37 -1.20 7.33
CA GLU A 82 -28.65 -2.03 6.35
C GLU A 82 -27.53 -1.23 5.67
N LYS A 83 -27.86 -0.04 5.17
CA LYS A 83 -26.86 0.82 4.49
C LYS A 83 -25.76 1.31 5.41
N LEU A 84 -26.06 1.62 6.67
CA LEU A 84 -25.04 1.99 7.65
C LEU A 84 -24.13 0.82 7.99
N ILE A 85 -24.65 -0.41 8.05
CA ILE A 85 -23.83 -1.62 8.26
C ILE A 85 -22.91 -1.87 7.04
N GLU A 86 -23.47 -1.79 5.81
CA GLU A 86 -22.67 -1.93 4.58
C GLU A 86 -21.50 -0.93 4.59
N LYS A 87 -21.79 0.36 4.87
CA LYS A 87 -20.77 1.40 4.90
C LYS A 87 -19.74 1.20 6.01
N SER A 88 -20.18 0.74 7.19
CA SER A 88 -19.26 0.37 8.27
C SER A 88 -18.30 -0.75 7.86
N ASN A 89 -18.80 -1.77 7.15
CA ASN A 89 -17.97 -2.87 6.66
C ASN A 89 -16.97 -2.40 5.59
N GLU A 90 -17.36 -1.48 4.69
CA GLU A 90 -16.46 -0.86 3.71
C GLU A 90 -15.33 -0.10 4.41
N ILE A 91 -15.66 0.74 5.41
CA ILE A 91 -14.67 1.49 6.19
C ILE A 91 -13.72 0.53 6.93
N MET A 92 -14.24 -0.54 7.53
CA MET A 92 -13.41 -1.54 8.20
C MET A 92 -12.47 -2.28 7.25
N LYS A 93 -12.91 -2.53 6.00
CA LYS A 93 -12.05 -3.10 4.96
C LYS A 93 -10.91 -2.13 4.62
N GLN A 94 -11.22 -0.87 4.32
CA GLN A 94 -10.22 0.17 4.03
C GLN A 94 -9.24 0.36 5.19
N TRP A 95 -9.72 0.33 6.43
CA TRP A 95 -8.89 0.40 7.62
C TRP A 95 -7.87 -0.73 7.70
N LYS A 96 -8.29 -1.98 7.42
CA LYS A 96 -7.39 -3.13 7.39
C LYS A 96 -6.31 -2.96 6.31
N GLU A 97 -6.69 -2.54 5.10
CA GLU A 97 -5.76 -2.29 4.00
C GLU A 97 -4.71 -1.22 4.37
N ILE A 98 -5.13 -0.13 5.02
CA ILE A 98 -4.23 0.93 5.50
C ILE A 98 -3.26 0.40 6.56
N ILE A 99 -3.73 -0.41 7.52
CA ILE A 99 -2.86 -1.03 8.54
C ILE A 99 -1.83 -1.95 7.90
N GLU A 100 -2.22 -2.76 6.90
CA GLU A 100 -1.28 -3.63 6.20
C GLU A 100 -0.22 -2.84 5.43
N LEU A 101 -0.59 -1.72 4.80
CA LEU A 101 0.36 -0.81 4.16
C LEU A 101 1.36 -0.23 5.18
N ASP A 102 0.87 0.26 6.32
CA ASP A 102 1.71 0.81 7.39
C ASP A 102 2.68 -0.25 7.93
N ASN A 103 2.20 -1.45 8.20
CA ASN A 103 3.02 -2.57 8.61
C ASN A 103 4.11 -2.92 7.56
N ALA A 104 3.76 -2.89 6.27
CA ALA A 104 4.71 -3.13 5.18
C ALA A 104 5.82 -2.07 5.14
N LEU A 105 5.45 -0.79 5.29
CA LEU A 105 6.42 0.31 5.37
C LEU A 105 7.38 0.12 6.56
N HIS A 106 6.87 -0.21 7.74
CA HIS A 106 7.70 -0.47 8.92
C HIS A 106 8.62 -1.69 8.74
N ARG A 107 8.14 -2.77 8.12
CA ARG A 107 8.98 -3.93 7.78
C ARG A 107 10.10 -3.54 6.83
N LYS A 108 9.81 -2.74 5.78
CA LYS A 108 10.82 -2.27 4.81
C LYS A 108 11.86 -1.38 5.47
N LEU A 109 11.45 -0.41 6.28
CA LEU A 109 12.35 0.47 7.02
C LEU A 109 13.29 -0.33 7.91
N LYS A 110 12.72 -1.20 8.75
CA LYS A 110 13.51 -2.07 9.63
C LYS A 110 14.50 -2.95 8.86
N TYR A 111 14.05 -3.53 7.75
CA TYR A 111 14.91 -4.36 6.90
C TYR A 111 16.10 -3.56 6.36
N VAL A 112 15.87 -2.36 5.85
CA VAL A 112 16.94 -1.49 5.35
C VAL A 112 17.92 -1.13 6.46
N ASP A 113 17.41 -0.69 7.61
CA ASP A 113 18.25 -0.28 8.75
C ASP A 113 19.10 -1.45 9.28
N ASP A 114 18.49 -2.62 9.47
CA ASP A 114 19.18 -3.83 9.94
C ASP A 114 20.30 -4.27 8.97
N GLU A 115 20.03 -4.23 7.65
CA GLU A 115 21.01 -4.66 6.64
C GLU A 115 22.14 -3.62 6.45
N LEU A 116 21.84 -2.33 6.51
CA LEU A 116 22.87 -1.29 6.46
C LEU A 116 23.78 -1.35 7.69
N ALA A 117 23.24 -1.59 8.88
CA ALA A 117 24.00 -1.77 10.10
C ALA A 117 24.90 -3.03 10.06
N LEU A 118 24.44 -4.12 9.42
CA LEU A 118 25.26 -5.31 9.20
C LEU A 118 26.39 -5.05 8.22
N ARG A 119 26.14 -4.28 7.17
CA ARG A 119 27.15 -3.91 6.18
C ARG A 119 28.29 -3.07 6.79
N GLU A 120 27.97 -2.15 7.71
CA GLU A 120 28.98 -1.28 8.35
C GLU A 120 29.92 -2.03 9.30
N LYS A 121 29.48 -3.15 9.86
CA LYS A 121 30.28 -3.91 10.85
C LYS A 121 31.46 -4.68 10.25
N GLU A 122 31.57 -4.77 8.93
CA GLU A 122 32.65 -5.51 8.20
C GLU A 122 32.99 -6.91 8.76
N GLU A 123 32.23 -7.44 9.71
CA GLU A 123 32.49 -8.70 10.40
C GLU A 123 31.99 -9.89 9.58
N ALA A 124 32.86 -10.89 9.50
CA ALA A 124 32.63 -12.23 8.96
C ALA A 124 31.75 -12.32 7.72
N LYS A 125 32.38 -12.29 6.58
CA LYS A 125 31.72 -12.47 5.27
C LYS A 125 30.95 -13.80 5.15
N ILE A 126 31.22 -14.80 5.99
CA ILE A 126 30.55 -16.11 5.97
C ILE A 126 29.60 -16.21 7.16
N LEU A 127 28.29 -16.34 6.86
CA LEU A 127 27.25 -16.46 7.87
C LEU A 127 26.39 -17.70 7.63
N TYR A 128 26.05 -18.40 8.74
CA TYR A 128 25.05 -19.45 8.67
C TYR A 128 23.64 -18.83 8.57
N ARG A 129 22.89 -19.24 7.56
CA ARG A 129 21.50 -18.83 7.35
C ARG A 129 20.55 -19.99 7.60
N LYS A 130 19.44 -19.71 8.29
CA LYS A 130 18.33 -20.66 8.42
C LYS A 130 17.58 -20.77 7.09
N LYS A 131 16.85 -21.88 6.92
CA LYS A 131 15.94 -22.07 5.77
C LYS A 131 14.93 -20.92 5.69
N ARG A 132 14.78 -20.34 4.52
CA ARG A 132 13.81 -19.26 4.21
C ARG A 132 12.87 -19.73 3.10
N TYR A 133 11.73 -19.08 3.00
CA TYR A 133 10.72 -19.36 1.99
C TYR A 133 10.50 -18.13 1.13
N PHE A 134 10.20 -18.33 -0.14
CA PHE A 134 9.80 -17.25 -1.02
C PHE A 134 8.74 -17.72 -2.00
N LEU A 135 7.82 -16.82 -2.32
CA LEU A 135 6.86 -17.00 -3.40
C LEU A 135 7.54 -16.70 -4.73
N LYS A 136 7.57 -17.66 -5.65
CA LYS A 136 8.06 -17.42 -7.02
C LYS A 136 7.04 -16.55 -7.76
N ILE A 137 7.45 -15.35 -8.18
CA ILE A 137 6.63 -14.44 -8.98
C ILE A 137 6.85 -14.70 -10.46
N GLY A 138 8.10 -14.96 -10.88
CA GLY A 138 8.42 -15.32 -12.25
C GLY A 138 9.65 -14.62 -12.80
N VAL A 139 9.53 -14.08 -14.00
CA VAL A 139 10.58 -13.30 -14.69
C VAL A 139 10.48 -11.81 -14.29
N GLU A 140 11.44 -11.02 -14.75
CA GLU A 140 11.58 -9.61 -14.39
C GLU A 140 10.32 -8.78 -14.68
N GLU A 141 9.71 -8.99 -15.85
CA GLU A 141 8.49 -8.29 -16.25
C GLU A 141 7.32 -8.57 -15.31
N SER A 142 7.22 -9.80 -14.81
CA SER A 142 6.21 -10.19 -13.83
C SER A 142 6.44 -9.55 -12.47
N ALA A 143 7.71 -9.36 -12.08
CA ALA A 143 8.08 -8.71 -10.83
C ALA A 143 7.64 -7.24 -10.78
N TYR A 144 7.86 -6.49 -11.86
CA TYR A 144 7.41 -5.09 -11.94
C TYR A 144 5.89 -4.91 -11.87
N GLY A 145 5.11 -5.92 -12.26
CA GLY A 145 3.65 -5.92 -12.19
C GLY A 145 3.07 -6.43 -10.86
N SER A 146 3.89 -7.03 -10.00
CA SER A 146 3.41 -7.65 -8.77
C SER A 146 3.28 -6.65 -7.63
N GLN A 147 2.05 -6.39 -7.19
CA GLN A 147 1.79 -5.59 -5.98
C GLN A 147 2.30 -6.29 -4.72
N PHE A 148 2.48 -7.60 -4.73
CA PHE A 148 2.96 -8.37 -3.58
C PHE A 148 4.38 -7.96 -3.17
N LEU A 149 5.23 -7.55 -4.12
CA LEU A 149 6.57 -7.02 -3.84
C LEU A 149 6.58 -5.66 -3.13
N TYR A 150 5.45 -4.95 -3.08
CA TYR A 150 5.35 -3.73 -2.26
C TYR A 150 5.31 -4.04 -0.76
N TYR A 151 4.85 -5.23 -0.41
CA TYR A 151 4.66 -5.66 0.98
C TYR A 151 5.77 -6.57 1.49
N HIS A 152 6.57 -7.17 0.60
CA HIS A 152 7.56 -8.20 0.92
C HIS A 152 8.91 -7.88 0.32
N PRO A 153 10.03 -8.23 1.00
CA PRO A 153 11.36 -8.08 0.44
C PRO A 153 11.52 -8.88 -0.85
N CYS A 154 12.02 -8.22 -1.90
CA CYS A 154 12.34 -8.87 -3.16
C CYS A 154 13.56 -9.78 -2.99
N VAL A 155 13.51 -10.96 -3.58
CA VAL A 155 14.65 -11.85 -3.77
C VAL A 155 14.79 -12.21 -5.24
N VAL A 156 16.00 -12.12 -5.77
CA VAL A 156 16.32 -12.62 -7.11
C VAL A 156 17.25 -13.81 -6.95
N CYS A 157 16.80 -14.96 -7.45
CA CYS A 157 17.54 -16.21 -7.39
C CYS A 157 18.21 -16.48 -8.74
N TYR A 158 19.51 -16.57 -8.76
CA TYR A 158 20.31 -16.96 -9.92
C TYR A 158 20.58 -18.47 -9.81
N PHE A 159 19.84 -19.24 -10.60
CA PHE A 159 20.03 -20.68 -10.77
C PHE A 159 20.80 -20.95 -12.08
N PRO A 160 21.38 -22.15 -12.26
CA PRO A 160 22.12 -22.47 -13.48
C PRO A 160 21.30 -22.36 -14.78
N SER A 161 20.00 -22.57 -14.69
CA SER A 161 19.09 -22.62 -15.85
C SER A 161 18.19 -21.41 -16.00
N GLU A 162 17.98 -20.65 -14.93
CA GLU A 162 17.02 -19.54 -14.93
C GLU A 162 17.33 -18.48 -13.86
N LYS A 163 16.88 -17.24 -14.11
CA LYS A 163 16.82 -16.16 -13.14
C LYS A 163 15.35 -16.04 -12.68
N VAL A 164 15.11 -16.12 -11.38
CA VAL A 164 13.77 -16.13 -10.79
C VAL A 164 13.61 -14.98 -9.82
N PHE A 165 12.56 -14.21 -10.01
CA PHE A 165 12.13 -13.19 -9.07
C PHE A 165 11.09 -13.76 -8.10
N GLY A 166 11.19 -13.37 -6.84
CA GLY A 166 10.26 -13.80 -5.80
C GLY A 166 10.19 -12.82 -4.64
N ALA A 167 9.27 -13.08 -3.76
CA ALA A 167 9.04 -12.34 -2.54
C ALA A 167 9.33 -13.23 -1.33
N ILE A 168 10.15 -12.76 -0.39
CA ILE A 168 10.40 -13.47 0.87
C ILE A 168 9.11 -13.49 1.69
N ILE A 169 8.75 -14.68 2.16
CA ILE A 169 7.53 -14.92 2.95
C ILE A 169 7.88 -15.70 4.22
N GLU A 170 7.00 -15.61 5.22
CA GLU A 170 7.05 -16.48 6.39
C GLU A 170 6.42 -17.85 6.08
N LYS A 171 6.81 -18.86 6.85
CA LYS A 171 6.24 -20.20 6.69
C LYS A 171 4.78 -20.22 7.13
N GLY A 172 3.87 -20.49 6.19
CA GLY A 172 2.43 -20.54 6.45
C GLY A 172 1.74 -19.19 6.42
N GLU A 173 2.40 -18.17 5.89
CA GLU A 173 1.82 -16.86 5.65
C GLU A 173 0.60 -16.96 4.70
N ASP A 174 -0.43 -16.17 4.99
CA ASP A 174 -1.58 -16.03 4.10
C ASP A 174 -1.20 -15.11 2.93
N LEU A 175 -1.19 -15.67 1.74
CA LEU A 175 -0.79 -14.97 0.52
C LEU A 175 -1.97 -14.24 -0.17
N GLY A 176 -3.16 -14.28 0.41
CA GLY A 176 -4.35 -13.68 -0.18
C GLY A 176 -4.66 -14.27 -1.56
N ASP A 177 -4.81 -13.40 -2.55
CA ASP A 177 -5.10 -13.79 -3.94
C ASP A 177 -3.86 -14.18 -4.76
N GLU A 178 -2.64 -13.97 -4.21
CA GLU A 178 -1.40 -14.28 -4.92
C GLU A 178 -1.21 -15.80 -5.07
N LYS A 179 -0.90 -16.21 -6.30
CA LYS A 179 -0.73 -17.61 -6.66
C LYS A 179 0.64 -17.84 -7.27
N GLY A 180 1.35 -18.82 -6.74
CA GLY A 180 2.64 -19.22 -7.26
C GLY A 180 3.25 -20.34 -6.43
N PRO A 181 4.27 -21.03 -6.95
CA PRO A 181 4.99 -22.03 -6.18
C PRO A 181 5.81 -21.39 -5.07
N ILE A 182 5.71 -21.94 -3.87
CA ILE A 182 6.57 -21.57 -2.76
C ILE A 182 7.87 -22.36 -2.87
N LEU A 183 8.97 -21.63 -3.05
CA LEU A 183 10.31 -22.18 -3.13
C LEU A 183 11.06 -21.93 -1.82
N THR A 184 12.23 -22.56 -1.69
CA THR A 184 13.04 -22.43 -0.48
C THR A 184 14.47 -22.03 -0.79
N ILE A 185 14.99 -21.12 0.04
CA ILE A 185 16.43 -20.88 0.17
C ILE A 185 16.93 -21.82 1.26
N PRO A 186 17.84 -22.76 0.95
CA PRO A 186 18.29 -23.75 1.91
C PRO A 186 18.95 -23.12 3.14
N ASN A 187 18.99 -23.86 4.24
CA ASN A 187 19.91 -23.52 5.33
C ASN A 187 21.35 -23.90 4.96
N GLY A 188 22.31 -23.20 5.53
CA GLY A 188 23.73 -23.46 5.29
C GLY A 188 24.60 -22.23 5.50
N ASN A 189 25.86 -22.35 5.16
CA ASN A 189 26.80 -21.24 5.18
C ASN A 189 26.73 -20.47 3.86
N TYR A 190 26.75 -19.16 3.96
CA TYR A 190 26.72 -18.24 2.84
C TYR A 190 27.83 -17.21 2.96
N LEU A 191 28.56 -16.99 1.88
CA LEU A 191 29.40 -15.81 1.76
C LEU A 191 28.46 -14.63 1.45
N ILE A 192 28.54 -13.58 2.29
CA ILE A 192 27.71 -12.38 2.15
C ILE A 192 28.58 -11.27 1.57
N GLU A 193 28.13 -10.68 0.50
CA GLU A 193 28.74 -9.52 -0.14
C GLU A 193 27.68 -8.50 -0.56
N TYR A 194 28.11 -7.25 -0.76
CA TYR A 194 27.21 -6.17 -1.14
C TYR A 194 27.66 -5.56 -2.46
N HIS A 195 26.75 -5.49 -3.39
CA HIS A 195 26.91 -4.76 -4.64
C HIS A 195 26.40 -3.34 -4.46
N LYS A 196 27.19 -2.34 -4.87
CA LYS A 196 26.73 -0.95 -5.01
C LYS A 196 26.74 -0.57 -6.49
N GLY A 197 25.62 -0.08 -6.98
CA GLY A 197 25.43 0.32 -8.37
C GLY A 197 24.23 -0.33 -9.04
N PRO A 198 24.11 -0.18 -10.36
CA PRO A 198 22.97 -0.64 -11.13
C PRO A 198 22.89 -2.17 -11.20
N TYR A 199 21.67 -2.71 -11.32
CA TYR A 199 21.43 -4.16 -11.42
C TYR A 199 22.14 -4.84 -12.60
N THR A 200 22.45 -4.07 -13.66
CA THR A 200 23.14 -4.58 -14.85
C THR A 200 24.57 -5.05 -14.59
N THR A 201 25.20 -4.56 -13.52
CA THR A 201 26.59 -4.90 -13.17
C THR A 201 26.70 -5.97 -12.08
N ILE A 202 25.57 -6.48 -11.55
CA ILE A 202 25.55 -7.52 -10.51
C ILE A 202 26.26 -8.79 -10.98
N HIS A 203 26.04 -9.25 -12.21
CA HIS A 203 26.63 -10.48 -12.72
C HIS A 203 28.17 -10.42 -12.79
N GLU A 204 28.72 -9.32 -13.28
CA GLU A 204 30.18 -9.12 -13.28
C GLU A 204 30.75 -9.12 -11.85
N HIS A 205 30.02 -8.53 -10.92
CA HIS A 205 30.44 -8.49 -9.51
C HIS A 205 30.40 -9.89 -8.87
N GLN A 206 29.38 -10.69 -9.18
CA GLN A 206 29.30 -12.10 -8.75
C GLN A 206 30.52 -12.91 -9.21
N GLU A 207 30.90 -12.79 -10.48
CA GLU A 207 32.10 -13.46 -11.00
C GLU A 207 33.40 -13.00 -10.34
N LYS A 208 33.55 -11.70 -10.08
CA LYS A 208 34.72 -11.14 -9.37
C LYS A 208 34.84 -11.74 -7.97
N ILE A 209 33.73 -11.82 -7.23
CA ILE A 209 33.71 -12.40 -5.87
C ILE A 209 34.11 -13.88 -5.90
N MET A 210 33.56 -14.67 -6.81
CA MET A 210 33.90 -16.09 -6.93
C MET A 210 35.39 -16.29 -7.27
N LYS A 211 35.94 -15.49 -8.18
CA LYS A 211 37.36 -15.51 -8.56
C LYS A 211 38.28 -15.07 -7.41
N ALA A 212 37.84 -14.13 -6.58
CA ALA A 212 38.61 -13.63 -5.44
C ALA A 212 38.64 -14.61 -4.26
N ASN A 213 37.77 -15.62 -4.22
CA ASN A 213 37.65 -16.59 -3.15
C ASN A 213 37.84 -18.04 -3.67
N PRO A 214 39.00 -18.39 -4.28
CA PRO A 214 39.20 -19.69 -4.94
C PRO A 214 39.23 -20.89 -3.95
N ASN A 215 39.41 -20.62 -2.67
CA ASN A 215 39.41 -21.63 -1.61
C ASN A 215 38.01 -22.01 -1.11
N LEU A 216 36.97 -21.25 -1.52
CA LEU A 216 35.59 -21.53 -1.16
C LEU A 216 34.92 -22.34 -2.26
N LYS A 217 34.21 -23.38 -1.85
CA LYS A 217 33.39 -24.18 -2.77
C LYS A 217 31.97 -23.60 -2.81
N PHE A 218 31.64 -22.98 -3.90
CA PHE A 218 30.31 -22.40 -4.12
C PHE A 218 29.37 -23.41 -4.75
N THR A 219 28.12 -23.44 -4.28
CA THR A 219 27.06 -24.05 -5.07
C THR A 219 26.80 -23.17 -6.31
N LYS A 220 25.97 -23.66 -7.22
CA LYS A 220 25.61 -22.87 -8.43
C LYS A 220 24.52 -21.83 -8.19
N ASN A 221 24.06 -21.67 -6.94
CA ASN A 221 22.95 -20.79 -6.59
C ASN A 221 23.46 -19.53 -5.90
N VAL A 222 23.03 -18.38 -6.41
CA VAL A 222 23.26 -17.08 -5.78
C VAL A 222 21.90 -16.42 -5.54
N TYR A 223 21.73 -15.85 -4.36
CA TYR A 223 20.52 -15.15 -3.97
C TYR A 223 20.84 -13.68 -3.74
N THR A 224 20.09 -12.79 -4.36
CA THR A 224 20.27 -11.35 -4.17
C THR A 224 19.03 -10.72 -3.57
N PHE A 225 19.25 -9.71 -2.75
CA PHE A 225 18.20 -9.00 -2.01
C PHE A 225 18.41 -7.50 -2.16
N ASP A 226 17.38 -6.80 -2.64
CA ASP A 226 17.43 -5.36 -2.81
C ASP A 226 17.25 -4.67 -1.45
N ILE A 227 18.27 -3.91 -1.03
CA ILE A 227 18.26 -3.14 0.22
C ILE A 227 17.95 -1.68 -0.08
N VAL A 228 18.74 -1.07 -0.97
CA VAL A 228 18.49 0.28 -1.50
C VAL A 228 18.19 0.14 -2.97
N ASP A 229 16.97 0.48 -3.34
CA ASP A 229 16.37 0.26 -4.66
C ASP A 229 15.64 1.52 -5.16
N VAL A 230 14.90 1.41 -6.25
CA VAL A 230 14.12 2.50 -6.86
C VAL A 230 13.08 3.12 -5.91
N MET A 231 12.65 2.42 -4.86
CA MET A 231 11.65 2.91 -3.93
C MET A 231 12.23 3.85 -2.86
N ASN A 232 13.53 3.78 -2.62
CA ASN A 232 14.19 4.56 -1.57
C ASN A 232 15.42 5.32 -2.05
N CYS A 233 15.79 5.22 -3.34
CA CYS A 233 16.88 5.97 -3.94
C CYS A 233 16.62 6.29 -5.41
N ALA A 234 16.74 7.57 -5.78
CA ALA A 234 16.54 8.00 -7.17
C ALA A 234 17.78 7.75 -8.07
N ASN A 235 18.98 7.64 -7.49
CA ASN A 235 20.21 7.43 -8.25
C ASN A 235 20.61 5.95 -8.22
N ILE A 236 20.56 5.30 -9.38
CA ILE A 236 20.88 3.88 -9.56
C ILE A 236 22.31 3.51 -9.13
N GLU A 237 23.25 4.47 -9.17
CA GLU A 237 24.65 4.27 -8.72
C GLU A 237 24.75 4.08 -7.19
N ASN A 238 23.70 4.45 -6.47
CA ASN A 238 23.61 4.28 -5.02
C ASN A 238 22.77 3.09 -4.59
N PHE A 239 22.25 2.30 -5.52
CA PHE A 239 21.56 1.07 -5.18
C PHE A 239 22.49 0.13 -4.41
N ILE A 240 21.93 -0.60 -3.48
CA ILE A 240 22.65 -1.59 -2.67
C ILE A 240 21.88 -2.90 -2.74
N THR A 241 22.55 -3.91 -3.29
CA THR A 241 22.02 -5.26 -3.38
C THR A 241 22.91 -6.19 -2.54
N LYS A 242 22.34 -6.85 -1.55
CA LYS A 242 23.01 -7.91 -0.83
C LYS A 242 23.06 -9.17 -1.68
N MET A 243 24.21 -9.81 -1.76
CA MET A 243 24.43 -11.06 -2.47
C MET A 243 24.81 -12.16 -1.47
N GLU A 244 24.13 -13.27 -1.55
CA GLU A 244 24.35 -14.46 -0.71
C GLU A 244 24.77 -15.63 -1.59
N PHE A 245 26.03 -16.01 -1.52
CA PHE A 245 26.60 -17.14 -2.23
C PHE A 245 26.57 -18.38 -1.35
N GLN A 246 25.76 -19.35 -1.70
CA GLN A 246 25.68 -20.59 -0.94
C GLN A 246 26.97 -21.40 -1.07
N LEU A 247 27.54 -21.83 0.06
CA LEU A 247 28.70 -22.68 0.10
C LEU A 247 28.30 -24.17 0.14
N GLU A 248 29.12 -25.03 -0.47
CA GLU A 248 28.98 -26.46 -0.30
C GLU A 248 29.33 -26.83 1.16
N ASN A 249 28.62 -27.81 1.70
CA ASN A 249 28.85 -28.31 3.06
C ASN A 249 30.16 -29.13 3.15
#